data_109c1ca426c57d7fc0d2fdc0b7f85033
#
_entry.id   109c1ca426c57d7fc0d2fdc0b7f85033
#
_cell.length_a   1.000
_cell.length_b   1.000
_cell.length_c   1.000
_cell.angle_alpha   90.00
_cell.angle_beta   90.00
_cell.angle_gamma   90.00
#
_symmetry.space_group_name_H-M   'P 1'
#
loop_
_entity.id
_entity.type
_entity.pdbx_description
1 polymer ?
#
loop_
_entity_poly.entity_id
_entity_poly.type
_entity_poly.pdbx_seq_one_letter_code
_entity_poly.pdbx_strand_id
1 'polypeptide(L)'
;NRVTGEENHIWNVSTSDLMGDYKLFEQKALAFLDEARKRPALEPDVRLGYIGVPPICSDLYSFLGALNVHVVFNEVQRQFSMPYKTDTLIDQYTSYTYPYEMRYHINDIKKQIANRKIDGIIHYVQNFCHRHIYDSLVRKHVDVPVLTLDCDRPGRLSGSMRTRIEAFIEMLKNTRC
;
A
#
# COMPACT_ATOMS: atom_id res chain seq x y z
N ASN A 1 3.24 -5.83 -13.44
CA ASN A 1 2.37 -6.12 -12.30
C ASN A 1 1.38 -7.22 -12.68
N ARG A 2 1.24 -8.29 -11.87
CA ARG A 2 0.36 -9.44 -12.13
C ARG A 2 -0.47 -9.81 -10.89
N VAL A 3 -0.28 -9.06 -9.83
CA VAL A 3 -0.93 -9.26 -8.53
C VAL A 3 -1.72 -7.99 -8.22
N THR A 4 -2.96 -8.14 -7.82
CA THR A 4 -3.82 -7.00 -7.43
C THR A 4 -3.35 -6.39 -6.12
N GLY A 5 -3.79 -5.16 -5.83
CA GLY A 5 -3.49 -4.49 -4.56
C GLY A 5 -4.07 -5.25 -3.36
N GLU A 6 -5.24 -5.85 -3.52
CA GLU A 6 -5.90 -6.65 -2.49
C GLU A 6 -5.15 -7.96 -2.20
N GLU A 7 -4.77 -8.72 -3.23
CA GLU A 7 -3.95 -9.92 -3.06
C GLU A 7 -2.61 -9.59 -2.39
N ASN A 8 -1.96 -8.51 -2.83
CA ASN A 8 -0.72 -8.03 -2.22
C ASN A 8 -0.93 -7.65 -0.74
N HIS A 9 -2.05 -6.99 -0.41
CA HIS A 9 -2.42 -6.70 0.97
C HIS A 9 -2.54 -7.97 1.80
N ILE A 10 -3.36 -8.92 1.36
CA ILE A 10 -3.65 -10.17 2.10
C ILE A 10 -2.35 -10.95 2.35
N TRP A 11 -1.56 -11.19 1.31
CA TRP A 11 -0.32 -11.95 1.43
C TRP A 11 0.69 -11.28 2.36
N ASN A 12 0.85 -9.96 2.27
CA ASN A 12 1.78 -9.25 3.15
C ASN A 12 1.33 -9.25 4.61
N VAL A 13 0.05 -9.02 4.89
CA VAL A 13 -0.47 -9.07 6.26
C VAL A 13 -0.32 -10.46 6.84
N SER A 14 -0.58 -11.51 6.06
CA SER A 14 -0.48 -12.90 6.52
C SER A 14 0.94 -13.33 6.87
N THR A 15 1.97 -12.55 6.53
CA THR A 15 3.34 -12.81 7.01
C THR A 15 3.51 -12.52 8.50
N SER A 16 2.59 -11.79 9.14
CA SER A 16 2.66 -11.46 10.56
C SER A 16 2.51 -12.68 11.47
N ASP A 17 1.71 -13.65 11.07
CA ASP A 17 1.42 -14.86 11.84
C ASP A 17 1.59 -16.16 11.04
N LEU A 18 1.95 -16.04 9.75
CA LEU A 18 2.14 -17.15 8.82
C LEU A 18 0.93 -18.09 8.76
N MET A 19 -0.29 -17.53 8.95
CA MET A 19 -1.55 -18.28 9.02
C MET A 19 -1.54 -19.41 10.08
N GLY A 20 -0.72 -19.27 11.14
CA GLY A 20 -0.57 -20.25 12.21
C GLY A 20 0.28 -21.47 11.86
N ASP A 21 0.68 -21.65 10.60
CA ASP A 21 1.55 -22.74 10.14
C ASP A 21 2.50 -22.24 9.03
N TYR A 22 3.75 -22.01 9.38
CA TYR A 22 4.74 -21.44 8.46
C TYR A 22 5.04 -22.34 7.24
N LYS A 23 4.98 -23.67 7.39
CA LYS A 23 5.23 -24.60 6.27
C LYS A 23 4.07 -24.59 5.28
N LEU A 24 2.84 -24.60 5.78
CA LEU A 24 1.65 -24.47 4.97
C LEU A 24 1.59 -23.10 4.30
N PHE A 25 1.96 -22.03 5.00
CA PHE A 25 2.06 -20.69 4.44
C PHE A 25 3.06 -20.63 3.29
N GLU A 26 4.29 -21.15 3.48
CA GLU A 26 5.30 -21.19 2.43
C GLU A 26 4.81 -21.94 1.19
N GLN A 27 4.22 -23.13 1.37
CA GLN A 27 3.67 -23.90 0.27
C GLN A 27 2.59 -23.13 -0.51
N LYS A 28 1.65 -22.49 0.18
CA LYS A 28 0.60 -21.68 -0.44
C LYS A 28 1.17 -20.45 -1.15
N ALA A 29 2.16 -19.77 -0.53
CA ALA A 29 2.79 -18.60 -1.13
C ALA A 29 3.55 -18.94 -2.42
N LEU A 30 4.29 -20.06 -2.43
CA LEU A 30 4.97 -20.55 -3.63
C LEU A 30 3.96 -20.88 -4.74
N ALA A 31 2.89 -21.60 -4.42
CA ALA A 31 1.82 -21.91 -5.38
C ALA A 31 1.17 -20.65 -5.97
N PHE A 32 0.87 -19.67 -5.11
CA PHE A 32 0.34 -18.38 -5.54
C PHE A 32 1.31 -17.63 -6.47
N LEU A 33 2.61 -17.60 -6.15
CA LEU A 33 3.61 -16.96 -6.99
C LEU A 33 3.73 -17.62 -8.36
N ASP A 34 3.66 -18.95 -8.41
CA ASP A 34 3.72 -19.70 -9.67
C ASP A 34 2.48 -19.47 -10.54
N GLU A 35 1.32 -19.36 -9.93
CA GLU A 35 0.08 -18.96 -10.62
C GLU A 35 0.17 -17.51 -11.12
N ALA A 36 0.58 -16.58 -10.25
CA ALA A 36 0.69 -15.17 -10.59
C ALA A 36 1.66 -14.91 -11.75
N ARG A 37 2.75 -15.70 -11.86
CA ARG A 37 3.71 -15.60 -12.98
C ARG A 37 3.08 -15.92 -14.34
N LYS A 38 2.02 -16.73 -14.36
CA LYS A 38 1.32 -17.14 -15.60
C LYS A 38 0.25 -16.16 -16.02
N ARG A 39 -0.19 -15.27 -15.12
CA ARG A 39 -1.24 -14.28 -15.40
C ARG A 39 -0.73 -13.20 -16.37
N PRO A 40 -1.61 -12.59 -17.17
CA PRO A 40 -1.27 -11.39 -17.94
C PRO A 40 -0.86 -10.25 -17.02
N ALA A 41 -0.06 -9.32 -17.54
CA ALA A 41 0.25 -8.10 -16.80
C ALA A 41 -0.99 -7.23 -16.63
N LEU A 42 -1.13 -6.63 -15.45
CA LEU A 42 -2.16 -5.62 -15.19
C LEU A 42 -1.64 -4.26 -15.70
N GLU A 43 -2.43 -3.59 -16.52
CA GLU A 43 -2.11 -2.29 -17.12
C GLU A 43 -3.10 -1.23 -16.64
N PRO A 44 -2.95 -0.72 -15.40
CA PRO A 44 -3.84 0.29 -14.86
C PRO A 44 -3.57 1.67 -15.47
N ASP A 45 -4.63 2.49 -15.57
CA ASP A 45 -4.50 3.89 -15.95
C ASP A 45 -3.71 4.70 -14.93
N VAL A 46 -3.89 4.38 -13.64
CA VAL A 46 -3.23 5.04 -12.51
C VAL A 46 -2.67 4.00 -11.54
N ARG A 47 -1.47 4.22 -11.08
CA ARG A 47 -0.73 3.38 -10.13
C ARG A 47 -0.65 4.10 -8.79
N LEU A 48 -1.34 3.59 -7.78
CA LEU A 48 -1.38 4.20 -6.46
C LEU A 48 -0.46 3.49 -5.46
N GLY A 49 0.18 4.30 -4.62
CA GLY A 49 0.72 3.88 -3.34
C GLY A 49 -0.36 4.00 -2.26
N TYR A 50 -0.41 3.04 -1.36
CA TYR A 50 -1.26 3.07 -0.18
C TYR A 50 -0.37 3.06 1.06
N ILE A 51 -0.49 4.08 1.91
CA ILE A 51 0.29 4.24 3.14
C ILE A 51 -0.63 4.51 4.34
N GLY A 52 -0.09 4.36 5.53
CA GLY A 52 -0.84 4.54 6.77
C GLY A 52 -1.38 3.23 7.32
N VAL A 53 -2.55 3.26 7.96
CA VAL A 53 -3.13 2.04 8.54
C VAL A 53 -3.79 1.16 7.47
N PRO A 54 -3.86 -0.17 7.66
CA PRO A 54 -4.60 -1.04 6.76
C PRO A 54 -6.07 -0.59 6.61
N PRO A 55 -6.67 -0.65 5.41
CA PRO A 55 -8.02 -0.17 5.21
C PRO A 55 -9.04 -1.05 5.93
N ILE A 56 -9.98 -0.40 6.63
CA ILE A 56 -11.14 -1.07 7.20
C ILE A 56 -12.38 -0.97 6.31
N CYS A 57 -12.24 -0.31 5.16
CA CYS A 57 -13.28 -0.24 4.13
C CYS A 57 -13.19 -1.47 3.24
N SER A 58 -14.25 -2.29 3.23
CA SER A 58 -14.27 -3.60 2.58
C SER A 58 -14.25 -3.54 1.05
N ASP A 59 -14.54 -2.39 0.46
CA ASP A 59 -14.67 -2.21 -0.99
C ASP A 59 -13.65 -1.25 -1.62
N LEU A 60 -12.60 -0.87 -0.90
CA LEU A 60 -11.59 0.06 -1.42
C LEU A 60 -10.92 -0.46 -2.69
N TYR A 61 -10.39 -1.69 -2.65
CA TYR A 61 -9.67 -2.26 -3.79
C TYR A 61 -10.58 -2.53 -4.98
N SER A 62 -11.79 -3.05 -4.75
CA SER A 62 -12.77 -3.29 -5.81
C SER A 62 -13.26 -1.99 -6.43
N PHE A 63 -13.46 -0.93 -5.64
CA PHE A 63 -13.83 0.38 -6.13
C PHE A 63 -12.72 1.00 -7.02
N LEU A 64 -11.47 0.94 -6.58
CA LEU A 64 -10.33 1.40 -7.39
C LEU A 64 -10.19 0.58 -8.68
N GLY A 65 -10.35 -0.74 -8.59
CA GLY A 65 -10.30 -1.63 -9.76
C GLY A 65 -11.37 -1.31 -10.81
N ALA A 66 -12.58 -0.95 -10.39
CA ALA A 66 -13.65 -0.51 -11.29
C ALA A 66 -13.32 0.78 -12.07
N LEU A 67 -12.39 1.60 -11.55
CA LEU A 67 -11.88 2.81 -12.20
C LEU A 67 -10.60 2.58 -13.02
N ASN A 68 -10.20 1.31 -13.20
CA ASN A 68 -8.91 0.88 -13.76
C ASN A 68 -7.69 1.48 -13.04
N VAL A 69 -7.79 1.57 -11.71
CA VAL A 69 -6.74 2.09 -10.83
C VAL A 69 -6.27 1.00 -9.90
N HIS A 70 -4.96 0.79 -9.80
CA HIS A 70 -4.43 -0.28 -8.97
C HIS A 70 -3.49 0.25 -7.88
N VAL A 71 -3.66 -0.27 -6.66
CA VAL A 71 -2.69 -0.11 -5.59
C VAL A 71 -1.52 -1.05 -5.88
N VAL A 72 -0.36 -0.47 -6.18
CA VAL A 72 0.87 -1.22 -6.50
C VAL A 72 1.86 -1.27 -5.34
N PHE A 73 1.56 -0.57 -4.28
CA PHE A 73 2.36 -0.51 -3.06
C PHE A 73 1.44 -0.38 -1.84
N ASN A 74 1.47 -1.36 -0.95
CA ASN A 74 0.84 -1.36 0.36
C ASN A 74 1.95 -1.23 1.42
N GLU A 75 2.13 -0.05 1.97
CA GLU A 75 3.29 0.28 2.81
C GLU A 75 3.31 -0.51 4.12
N VAL A 76 2.29 -0.34 4.96
CA VAL A 76 2.26 -0.98 6.29
C VAL A 76 2.22 -2.51 6.17
N GLN A 77 1.40 -3.03 5.27
CA GLN A 77 1.27 -4.46 5.06
C GLN A 77 2.60 -5.10 4.64
N ARG A 78 3.35 -4.42 3.78
CA ARG A 78 4.67 -4.87 3.33
C ARG A 78 5.69 -4.91 4.48
N GLN A 79 5.56 -4.05 5.47
CA GLN A 79 6.47 -4.05 6.62
C GLN A 79 6.36 -5.35 7.44
N PHE A 80 5.19 -5.98 7.49
CA PHE A 80 5.05 -7.28 8.16
C PHE A 80 5.92 -8.38 7.55
N SER A 81 6.22 -8.29 6.26
CA SER A 81 7.10 -9.25 5.57
C SER A 81 8.59 -9.01 5.82
N MET A 82 8.99 -7.95 6.53
CA MET A 82 10.38 -7.53 6.71
C MET A 82 11.17 -7.60 5.39
N PRO A 83 10.85 -6.75 4.40
CA PRO A 83 11.20 -6.95 2.99
C PRO A 83 12.68 -6.76 2.66
N TYR A 84 13.47 -6.33 3.61
CA TYR A 84 14.90 -6.14 3.42
C TYR A 84 15.69 -7.35 3.93
N LYS A 85 16.47 -7.95 3.03
CA LYS A 85 17.44 -8.97 3.40
C LYS A 85 18.67 -8.28 3.97
N THR A 86 19.08 -8.67 5.17
CA THR A 86 20.25 -8.14 5.89
C THR A 86 21.05 -9.29 6.47
N ASP A 87 22.31 -9.02 6.81
CA ASP A 87 23.20 -10.05 7.34
C ASP A 87 23.00 -10.29 8.84
N THR A 88 22.49 -9.29 9.55
CA THR A 88 22.24 -9.39 10.99
C THR A 88 20.81 -9.01 11.35
N LEU A 89 20.34 -9.53 12.49
CA LEU A 89 19.04 -9.17 13.05
C LEU A 89 18.96 -7.67 13.39
N ILE A 90 20.06 -7.07 13.85
CA ILE A 90 20.12 -5.64 14.18
C ILE A 90 19.90 -4.80 12.91
N ASP A 91 20.58 -5.13 11.83
CA ASP A 91 20.43 -4.43 10.55
C ASP A 91 19.01 -4.59 10.00
N GLN A 92 18.40 -5.76 10.19
CA GLN A 92 17.02 -6.01 9.78
C GLN A 92 16.05 -5.08 10.52
N TYR A 93 16.17 -4.96 11.84
CA TYR A 93 15.34 -4.06 12.64
C TYR A 93 15.64 -2.58 12.37
N THR A 94 16.88 -2.22 12.09
CA THR A 94 17.25 -0.85 11.68
C THR A 94 16.59 -0.48 10.34
N SER A 95 16.49 -1.43 9.42
CA SER A 95 15.83 -1.24 8.12
C SER A 95 14.29 -1.31 8.19
N TYR A 96 13.75 -1.78 9.31
CA TYR A 96 12.32 -1.89 9.55
C TYR A 96 11.73 -0.53 9.92
N THR A 97 11.00 0.07 9.00
CA THR A 97 10.55 1.46 9.10
C THR A 97 9.25 1.64 9.88
N TYR A 98 8.60 0.56 10.25
CA TYR A 98 7.40 0.57 11.09
C TYR A 98 7.81 0.34 12.56
N PRO A 99 7.37 1.14 13.49
CA PRO A 99 6.50 2.32 13.41
C PRO A 99 7.22 3.66 13.68
N TYR A 100 8.53 3.71 13.89
CA TYR A 100 9.14 4.73 14.74
C TYR A 100 10.01 5.77 14.03
N GLU A 101 10.61 5.48 12.88
CA GLU A 101 11.59 6.40 12.28
C GLU A 101 11.08 6.97 10.94
N MET A 102 10.69 8.25 10.96
CA MET A 102 10.13 8.93 9.79
C MET A 102 11.11 9.11 8.63
N ARG A 103 12.40 9.28 8.91
CA ARG A 103 13.40 9.46 7.85
C ARG A 103 13.52 8.23 6.97
N TYR A 104 13.67 7.07 7.59
CA TYR A 104 13.73 5.79 6.86
C TYR A 104 12.39 5.48 6.17
N HIS A 105 11.28 5.78 6.83
CA HIS A 105 9.95 5.63 6.29
C HIS A 105 9.74 6.45 5.01
N ILE A 106 10.05 7.73 5.03
CA ILE A 106 9.96 8.62 3.85
C ILE A 106 10.92 8.16 2.75
N ASN A 107 12.14 7.76 3.09
CA ASN A 107 13.11 7.27 2.11
C ASN A 107 12.63 5.98 1.43
N ASP A 108 12.01 5.06 2.19
CA ASP A 108 11.41 3.86 1.60
C ASP A 108 10.25 4.21 0.68
N ILE A 109 9.33 5.09 1.09
CA ILE A 109 8.23 5.56 0.25
C ILE A 109 8.76 6.14 -1.06
N LYS A 110 9.74 7.06 -1.02
CA LYS A 110 10.37 7.63 -2.23
C LYS A 110 10.95 6.56 -3.15
N LYS A 111 11.68 5.61 -2.57
CA LYS A 111 12.23 4.47 -3.33
C LYS A 111 11.14 3.63 -3.99
N GLN A 112 10.01 3.40 -3.29
CA GLN A 112 8.89 2.67 -3.87
C GLN A 112 8.14 3.47 -4.93
N ILE A 113 8.02 4.80 -4.77
CA ILE A 113 7.46 5.68 -5.81
C ILE A 113 8.23 5.50 -7.12
N ALA A 114 9.55 5.61 -7.07
CA ALA A 114 10.41 5.47 -8.24
C ALA A 114 10.36 4.05 -8.84
N ASN A 115 10.55 3.01 -8.01
CA ASN A 115 10.64 1.62 -8.46
C ASN A 115 9.32 1.10 -9.04
N ARG A 116 8.18 1.54 -8.49
CA ARG A 116 6.86 1.07 -8.89
C ARG A 116 6.14 2.03 -9.80
N LYS A 117 6.75 3.17 -10.14
CA LYS A 117 6.16 4.23 -10.97
C LYS A 117 4.79 4.63 -10.42
N ILE A 118 4.77 5.05 -9.16
CA ILE A 118 3.55 5.47 -8.47
C ILE A 118 3.19 6.88 -8.91
N ASP A 119 1.93 7.10 -9.28
CA ASP A 119 1.43 8.38 -9.76
C ASP A 119 0.87 9.25 -8.64
N GLY A 120 0.39 8.62 -7.58
CA GLY A 120 -0.17 9.30 -6.42
C GLY A 120 -0.27 8.36 -5.23
N ILE A 121 -0.49 8.93 -4.07
CA ILE A 121 -0.55 8.19 -2.80
C ILE A 121 -1.92 8.42 -2.15
N ILE A 122 -2.53 7.34 -1.67
CA ILE A 122 -3.59 7.40 -0.67
C ILE A 122 -2.94 7.21 0.70
N HIS A 123 -3.03 8.24 1.54
CA HIS A 123 -2.65 8.17 2.94
C HIS A 123 -3.91 7.94 3.78
N TYR A 124 -4.08 6.71 4.23
CA TYR A 124 -5.25 6.32 5.01
C TYR A 124 -4.94 6.40 6.49
N VAL A 125 -5.78 7.14 7.21
CA VAL A 125 -5.61 7.40 8.64
C VAL A 125 -6.90 7.14 9.40
N GLN A 126 -6.78 6.99 10.71
CA GLN A 126 -7.90 6.95 11.64
C GLN A 126 -7.77 8.08 12.65
N ASN A 127 -8.89 8.52 13.22
CA ASN A 127 -8.86 9.49 14.31
C ASN A 127 -7.98 8.97 15.45
N PHE A 128 -7.25 9.87 16.09
CA PHE A 128 -6.28 9.56 17.15
C PHE A 128 -5.09 8.68 16.72
N CYS A 129 -4.97 8.35 15.43
CA CYS A 129 -3.78 7.68 14.94
C CYS A 129 -2.60 8.66 14.89
N HIS A 130 -1.49 8.31 15.54
CA HIS A 130 -0.26 9.14 15.50
C HIS A 130 0.28 9.33 14.08
N ARG A 131 -0.03 8.44 13.16
CA ARG A 131 0.37 8.55 11.74
C ARG A 131 -0.29 9.71 11.01
N HIS A 132 -1.43 10.20 11.50
CA HIS A 132 -2.05 11.40 10.95
C HIS A 132 -1.12 12.62 11.09
N ILE A 133 -0.33 12.70 12.18
CA ILE A 133 0.65 13.77 12.40
C ILE A 133 1.70 13.79 11.28
N TYR A 134 2.00 12.64 10.68
CA TYR A 134 3.00 12.52 9.64
C TYR A 134 2.50 12.93 8.24
N ASP A 135 1.21 13.19 8.06
CA ASP A 135 0.65 13.58 6.76
C ASP A 135 1.38 14.79 6.15
N SER A 136 1.61 15.81 6.95
CA SER A 136 2.33 17.03 6.51
C SER A 136 3.78 16.75 6.10
N LEU A 137 4.45 15.83 6.83
CA LEU A 137 5.83 15.44 6.51
C LEU A 137 5.88 14.61 5.22
N VAL A 138 4.97 13.67 5.05
CA VAL A 138 4.87 12.89 3.81
C VAL A 138 4.67 13.82 2.63
N ARG A 139 3.64 14.68 2.66
CA ARG A 139 3.35 15.65 1.60
C ARG A 139 4.51 16.56 1.25
N LYS A 140 5.29 16.96 2.24
CA LYS A 140 6.46 17.85 2.06
C LYS A 140 7.63 17.14 1.34
N HIS A 141 7.75 15.83 1.49
CA HIS A 141 8.95 15.11 1.08
C HIS A 141 8.74 14.15 -0.09
N VAL A 142 7.50 13.83 -0.48
CA VAL A 142 7.24 13.01 -1.66
C VAL A 142 6.91 13.89 -2.86
N ASP A 143 7.33 13.45 -4.05
CA ASP A 143 7.20 14.22 -5.30
C ASP A 143 5.92 13.85 -6.09
N VAL A 144 4.98 13.17 -5.46
CA VAL A 144 3.69 12.79 -6.04
C VAL A 144 2.53 13.30 -5.19
N PRO A 145 1.37 13.59 -5.79
CA PRO A 145 0.19 14.01 -5.04
C PRO A 145 -0.23 13.01 -3.98
N VAL A 146 -0.73 13.50 -2.84
CA VAL A 146 -1.20 12.68 -1.73
C VAL A 146 -2.65 13.01 -1.39
N LEU A 147 -3.51 12.02 -1.40
CA LEU A 147 -4.88 12.09 -0.90
C LEU A 147 -4.94 11.47 0.49
N THR A 148 -5.25 12.27 1.51
CA THR A 148 -5.50 11.74 2.86
C THR A 148 -6.96 11.36 2.99
N LEU A 149 -7.22 10.12 3.40
CA LEU A 149 -8.55 9.60 3.71
C LEU A 149 -8.60 9.20 5.18
N ASP A 150 -9.65 9.62 5.85
CA ASP A 150 -9.95 9.25 7.24
C ASP A 150 -11.20 8.38 7.31
N CYS A 151 -11.12 7.26 8.04
CA CYS A 151 -12.27 6.41 8.28
C CYS A 151 -12.07 5.63 9.59
N ASP A 152 -13.03 5.76 10.50
CA ASP A 152 -12.97 5.13 11.83
C ASP A 152 -13.96 3.98 11.99
N ARG A 153 -14.83 3.77 11.02
CA ARG A 153 -15.86 2.73 11.10
C ARG A 153 -15.69 1.72 9.98
N PRO A 154 -15.70 0.42 10.29
CA PRO A 154 -15.68 -0.61 9.27
C PRO A 154 -16.95 -0.55 8.42
N GLY A 155 -16.83 -0.89 7.14
CA GLY A 155 -17.95 -0.87 6.21
C GLY A 155 -17.51 -0.59 4.77
N ARG A 156 -18.43 -0.06 3.98
CA ARG A 156 -18.12 0.41 2.63
C ARG A 156 -17.61 1.85 2.64
N LEU A 157 -16.90 2.22 1.60
CA LEU A 157 -16.54 3.61 1.35
C LEU A 157 -17.78 4.50 1.35
N SER A 158 -17.76 5.59 2.13
CA SER A 158 -18.82 6.59 2.11
C SER A 158 -18.88 7.30 0.75
N GLY A 159 -20.03 7.91 0.44
CA GLY A 159 -20.18 8.71 -0.79
C GLY A 159 -19.13 9.82 -0.88
N SER A 160 -18.85 10.51 0.22
CA SER A 160 -17.82 11.55 0.30
C SER A 160 -16.42 11.01 -0.01
N MET A 161 -16.06 9.84 0.53
CA MET A 161 -14.77 9.21 0.22
C MET A 161 -14.65 8.83 -1.26
N ARG A 162 -15.73 8.27 -1.84
CA ARG A 162 -15.77 7.91 -3.26
C ARG A 162 -15.54 9.14 -4.14
N THR A 163 -16.28 10.23 -3.90
CA THR A 163 -16.12 11.48 -4.66
C THR A 163 -14.69 12.04 -4.54
N ARG A 164 -14.09 12.01 -3.36
CA ARG A 164 -12.70 12.46 -3.15
C ARG A 164 -11.69 11.60 -3.91
N ILE A 165 -11.88 10.28 -3.91
CA ILE A 165 -11.04 9.35 -4.67
C ILE A 165 -11.19 9.58 -6.16
N GLU A 166 -12.42 9.70 -6.67
CA GLU A 166 -12.70 9.97 -8.09
C GLU A 166 -12.04 11.27 -8.57
N ALA A 167 -12.21 12.37 -7.83
CA ALA A 167 -11.58 13.65 -8.14
C ALA A 167 -10.05 13.58 -8.13
N PHE A 168 -9.48 12.82 -7.19
CA PHE A 168 -8.03 12.60 -7.11
C PHE A 168 -7.51 11.82 -8.33
N ILE A 169 -8.22 10.77 -8.72
CA ILE A 169 -7.86 9.96 -9.89
C ILE A 169 -7.96 10.80 -11.17
N GLU A 170 -9.01 11.59 -11.32
CA GLU A 170 -9.19 12.50 -12.47
C GLU A 170 -8.02 13.49 -12.56
N MET A 171 -7.65 14.10 -11.45
CA MET A 171 -6.49 14.99 -11.39
C MET A 171 -5.21 14.28 -11.84
N LEU A 172 -4.95 13.06 -11.36
CA LEU A 172 -3.76 12.29 -11.74
C LEU A 172 -3.74 11.93 -13.23
N LYS A 173 -4.88 11.56 -13.80
CA LYS A 173 -5.00 11.29 -15.26
C LYS A 173 -4.69 12.54 -16.10
N ASN A 174 -5.17 13.69 -15.67
CA ASN A 174 -4.96 14.97 -16.37
C ASN A 174 -3.50 15.49 -16.26
N THR A 175 -2.78 15.12 -15.23
CA THR A 175 -1.37 15.55 -15.03
C THR A 175 -0.38 14.74 -15.90
N ARG A 176 -0.80 13.62 -16.47
CA ARG A 176 0.03 12.79 -17.37
C ARG A 176 0.01 13.22 -18.83
N CYS A 177 -0.89 14.13 -19.21
CA CYS A 177 -0.91 14.77 -20.53
C CYS A 177 0.01 15.98 -20.54
#